data_37c1d87fc673d9d0e993f29e192d14c4
#
_entry.id   37c1d87fc673d9d0e993f29e192d14c4
#
_cell.length_a   1.000
_cell.length_b   1.000
_cell.length_c   1.000
_cell.angle_alpha   90.00
_cell.angle_beta   90.00
_cell.angle_gamma   90.00
#
_symmetry.space_group_name_H-M   'P 1'
#
loop_
_entity.id
_entity.type
_entity.pdbx_description
1 polymer ?
#
loop_
_entity_poly.entity_id
_entity_poly.type
_entity_poly.pdbx_seq_one_letter_code
_entity_poly.pdbx_strand_id
1 'polypeptide(L)'
;MSIFVINMFENLKILELSNVLAGPAVGMFFAELGAKVIKVENQISEGDITRKWRLPSEKKDSISAYFSSVNYNKEYLLMDYNDPIQRKSLLKLIKNSDIVITNFKDGDAEKFSLSFEDCKKINPSIIYAHIGGFASESERVAFDVILQAETGYISMTGNKNNYAKMPVALIDVLAAHQIKEGLLVALLKQKYNKQAIKVSTTLEESAIASLMNQSSN
;
A
#
# COMPACT_ATOMS: atom_id res chain seq x y z
N MET A 1 10.04 13.98 15.97
CA MET A 1 9.70 15.34 15.53
C MET A 1 8.24 15.32 15.15
N SER A 2 7.36 15.74 16.05
CA SER A 2 5.90 15.76 15.82
C SER A 2 5.57 16.92 14.90
N ILE A 3 5.41 16.64 13.63
CA ILE A 3 4.93 17.62 12.65
C ILE A 3 3.41 17.40 12.54
N PHE A 4 2.65 18.21 13.26
CA PHE A 4 1.20 18.32 13.21
C PHE A 4 0.38 17.20 13.89
N VAL A 5 -0.03 17.44 15.12
CA VAL A 5 -1.26 16.84 15.67
C VAL A 5 -2.45 17.64 15.13
N ILE A 6 -2.77 17.47 13.86
CA ILE A 6 -4.05 17.89 13.32
C ILE A 6 -4.84 16.62 13.09
N ASN A 7 -5.84 16.33 13.93
CA ASN A 7 -6.81 15.25 13.71
C ASN A 7 -7.71 15.57 12.50
N MET A 8 -7.07 15.78 11.35
CA MET A 8 -7.77 16.19 10.13
C MET A 8 -8.68 15.09 9.59
N PHE A 9 -8.37 13.83 9.89
CA PHE A 9 -9.06 12.64 9.37
C PHE A 9 -9.73 11.80 10.45
N GLU A 10 -10.08 12.34 11.62
CA GLU A 10 -10.66 11.59 12.75
C GLU A 10 -11.92 10.78 12.41
N ASN A 11 -12.68 11.20 11.39
CA ASN A 11 -13.87 10.50 10.93
C ASN A 11 -13.61 9.57 9.72
N LEU A 12 -12.39 9.55 9.19
CA LEU A 12 -12.03 8.75 8.03
C LEU A 12 -11.74 7.31 8.45
N LYS A 13 -12.37 6.35 7.79
CA LYS A 13 -12.21 4.92 8.03
C LYS A 13 -11.52 4.26 6.85
N ILE A 14 -10.39 3.64 7.11
CA ILE A 14 -9.56 3.01 6.10
C ILE A 14 -9.43 1.52 6.40
N LEU A 15 -9.71 0.70 5.40
CA LEU A 15 -9.40 -0.71 5.40
C LEU A 15 -8.12 -0.93 4.59
N GLU A 16 -7.09 -1.45 5.23
CA GLU A 16 -5.81 -1.74 4.59
C GLU A 16 -5.64 -3.25 4.40
N LEU A 17 -5.53 -3.68 3.15
CA LEU A 17 -5.29 -5.06 2.72
C LEU A 17 -3.90 -5.22 2.09
N SER A 18 -3.04 -4.25 2.31
CA SER A 18 -1.71 -4.19 1.72
C SER A 18 -0.62 -4.68 2.66
N ASN A 19 0.52 -5.11 2.09
CA ASN A 19 1.66 -5.65 2.82
C ASN A 19 2.95 -4.92 2.43
N VAL A 20 4.01 -5.19 3.15
CA VAL A 20 5.40 -4.74 2.99
C VAL A 20 5.58 -3.27 3.31
N LEU A 21 5.67 -2.36 2.32
CA LEU A 21 6.03 -0.96 2.59
C LEU A 21 5.11 0.04 1.90
N ALA A 22 4.98 0.00 0.58
CA ALA A 22 4.30 1.07 -0.18
C ALA A 22 2.85 1.31 0.28
N GLY A 23 2.01 0.27 0.30
CA GLY A 23 0.63 0.38 0.78
C GLY A 23 0.54 0.71 2.27
N PRO A 24 1.28 0.00 3.16
CA PRO A 24 1.31 0.32 4.58
C PRO A 24 1.74 1.76 4.89
N ALA A 25 2.69 2.34 4.15
CA ALA A 25 3.09 3.75 4.31
C ALA A 25 1.97 4.73 3.95
N VAL A 26 1.05 4.35 3.05
CA VAL A 26 -0.15 5.14 2.76
C VAL A 26 -1.10 5.10 3.95
N GLY A 27 -1.41 3.90 4.47
CA GLY A 27 -2.28 3.75 5.63
C GLY A 27 -1.75 4.48 6.87
N MET A 28 -0.43 4.37 7.13
CA MET A 28 0.21 5.06 8.25
C MET A 28 0.09 6.59 8.14
N PHE A 29 0.27 7.17 6.96
CA PHE A 29 0.11 8.61 6.75
C PHE A 29 -1.25 9.11 7.25
N PHE A 30 -2.32 8.41 6.92
CA PHE A 30 -3.66 8.79 7.38
C PHE A 30 -3.88 8.49 8.87
N ALA A 31 -3.30 7.39 9.38
CA ALA A 31 -3.36 7.04 10.80
C ALA A 31 -2.67 8.09 11.68
N GLU A 32 -1.53 8.64 11.25
CA GLU A 32 -0.82 9.73 11.92
C GLU A 32 -1.64 11.03 11.92
N LEU A 33 -2.52 11.23 10.95
CA LEU A 33 -3.42 12.38 10.84
C LEU A 33 -4.82 12.12 11.44
N GLY A 34 -4.97 11.05 12.23
CA GLY A 34 -6.15 10.76 13.03
C GLY A 34 -7.17 9.82 12.40
N ALA A 35 -6.95 9.30 11.18
CA ALA A 35 -7.86 8.33 10.58
C ALA A 35 -7.86 7.00 11.34
N LYS A 36 -9.03 6.35 11.38
CA LYS A 36 -9.13 4.97 11.86
C LYS A 36 -8.70 4.01 10.75
N VAL A 37 -7.52 3.39 10.91
CA VAL A 37 -6.98 2.42 9.96
C VAL A 37 -7.04 1.01 10.55
N ILE A 38 -7.74 0.12 9.86
CA ILE A 38 -7.79 -1.32 10.18
C ILE A 38 -6.99 -2.05 9.11
N LYS A 39 -5.84 -2.61 9.50
CA LYS A 39 -5.03 -3.48 8.65
C LYS A 39 -5.51 -4.92 8.81
N VAL A 40 -5.99 -5.50 7.72
CA VAL A 40 -6.37 -6.92 7.66
C VAL A 40 -5.28 -7.69 6.92
N GLU A 41 -4.69 -8.63 7.62
CA GLU A 41 -3.64 -9.50 7.10
C GLU A 41 -4.22 -10.89 6.80
N ASN A 42 -3.78 -11.50 5.70
CA ASN A 42 -4.24 -12.83 5.32
C ASN A 42 -3.62 -13.90 6.23
N GLN A 43 -4.45 -14.67 6.90
CA GLN A 43 -4.03 -15.74 7.81
C GLN A 43 -3.28 -16.86 7.08
N ILE A 44 -3.65 -17.18 5.83
CA ILE A 44 -3.01 -18.23 5.04
C ILE A 44 -1.54 -17.91 4.75
N SER A 45 -1.20 -16.64 4.56
CA SER A 45 0.19 -16.17 4.39
C SER A 45 0.90 -15.86 5.72
N GLU A 46 0.29 -16.21 6.86
CA GLU A 46 0.80 -15.88 8.20
C GLU A 46 0.98 -14.38 8.43
N GLY A 47 0.17 -13.57 7.78
CA GLY A 47 0.17 -12.11 7.88
C GLY A 47 1.19 -11.43 6.98
N ASP A 48 1.58 -10.22 7.35
CA ASP A 48 2.58 -9.43 6.62
C ASP A 48 3.97 -10.00 6.83
N ILE A 49 4.66 -10.36 5.75
CA ILE A 49 6.01 -10.96 5.77
C ILE A 49 7.02 -10.11 6.55
N THR A 50 6.85 -8.79 6.57
CA THR A 50 7.75 -7.86 7.28
C THR A 50 7.74 -8.06 8.78
N ARG A 51 6.75 -8.71 9.35
CA ARG A 51 6.75 -9.14 10.76
C ARG A 51 7.95 -10.05 11.09
N LYS A 52 8.46 -10.78 10.08
CA LYS A 52 9.59 -11.70 10.19
C LYS A 52 10.93 -11.05 9.79
N TRP A 53 10.93 -9.85 9.21
CA TRP A 53 12.15 -9.15 8.78
C TRP A 53 12.79 -8.43 9.97
N ARG A 54 13.71 -9.12 10.61
CA ARG A 54 14.38 -8.63 11.83
C ARG A 54 15.87 -8.57 11.63
N LEU A 55 16.49 -7.56 12.23
CA LEU A 55 17.93 -7.54 12.41
C LEU A 55 18.34 -8.57 13.48
N PRO A 56 19.57 -9.11 13.43
CA PRO A 56 20.07 -10.03 14.47
C PRO A 56 20.02 -9.47 15.90
N SER A 57 20.04 -8.14 16.05
CA SER A 57 19.95 -7.43 17.32
C SER A 57 18.54 -7.29 17.86
N GLU A 58 17.50 -7.56 17.06
CA GLU A 58 16.11 -7.45 17.50
C GLU A 58 15.67 -8.68 18.29
N LYS A 59 14.87 -8.48 19.33
CA LYS A 59 14.30 -9.58 20.13
C LYS A 59 13.35 -10.43 19.27
N LYS A 60 13.50 -11.76 19.34
CA LYS A 60 12.71 -12.72 18.55
C LYS A 60 11.19 -12.58 18.75
N ASP A 61 10.77 -12.26 19.97
CA ASP A 61 9.35 -12.19 20.36
C ASP A 61 8.76 -10.78 20.26
N SER A 62 9.53 -9.80 19.75
CA SER A 62 9.01 -8.45 19.49
C SER A 62 8.47 -8.31 18.07
N ILE A 63 7.62 -7.31 17.84
CA ILE A 63 7.26 -6.87 16.50
C ILE A 63 8.54 -6.34 15.83
N SER A 64 8.79 -6.70 14.56
CA SER A 64 9.99 -6.23 13.86
C SER A 64 10.00 -4.70 13.72
N ALA A 65 11.18 -4.10 13.77
CA ALA A 65 11.34 -2.67 13.54
C ALA A 65 10.86 -2.26 12.14
N TYR A 66 11.10 -3.13 11.15
CA TYR A 66 10.62 -2.88 9.79
C TYR A 66 9.09 -2.77 9.74
N PHE A 67 8.37 -3.77 10.29
CA PHE A 67 6.91 -3.73 10.33
C PHE A 67 6.41 -2.47 11.07
N SER A 68 7.03 -2.15 12.22
CA SER A 68 6.64 -0.99 13.04
C SER A 68 6.83 0.34 12.32
N SER A 69 7.83 0.43 11.42
CA SER A 69 8.19 1.68 10.72
C SER A 69 7.10 2.22 9.80
N VAL A 70 6.16 1.37 9.35
CA VAL A 70 5.07 1.75 8.42
C VAL A 70 3.68 1.34 8.91
N ASN A 71 3.58 0.92 10.17
CA ASN A 71 2.32 0.41 10.73
C ASN A 71 1.92 1.06 12.07
N TYR A 72 2.49 2.21 12.37
CA TYR A 72 2.14 2.97 13.57
C TYR A 72 0.66 3.36 13.58
N ASN A 73 0.05 3.30 14.76
CA ASN A 73 -1.34 3.75 15.02
C ASN A 73 -2.42 3.06 14.18
N LYS A 74 -2.22 1.77 13.83
CA LYS A 74 -3.22 0.94 13.14
C LYS A 74 -3.79 -0.13 14.07
N GLU A 75 -5.04 -0.50 13.84
CA GLU A 75 -5.63 -1.74 14.38
C GLU A 75 -5.30 -2.91 13.44
N TYR A 76 -5.12 -4.13 14.00
CA TYR A 76 -4.73 -5.31 13.23
C TYR A 76 -5.77 -6.42 13.37
N LEU A 77 -6.11 -7.05 12.25
CA LEU A 77 -6.94 -8.25 12.21
C LEU A 77 -6.26 -9.28 11.31
N LEU A 78 -6.20 -10.52 11.79
CA LEU A 78 -5.76 -11.66 10.99
C LEU A 78 -6.99 -12.40 10.51
N MET A 79 -7.17 -12.56 9.20
CA MET A 79 -8.37 -13.17 8.61
C MET A 79 -8.01 -14.14 7.48
N ASP A 80 -8.71 -15.28 7.46
CA ASP A 80 -8.76 -16.13 6.27
C ASP A 80 -9.84 -15.58 5.32
N TYR A 81 -9.42 -15.11 4.15
CA TYR A 81 -10.34 -14.54 3.14
C TYR A 81 -11.26 -15.59 2.51
N ASN A 82 -10.95 -16.89 2.66
CA ASN A 82 -11.76 -18.01 2.16
C ASN A 82 -12.74 -18.56 3.21
N ASP A 83 -12.55 -18.24 4.49
CA ASP A 83 -13.49 -18.64 5.54
C ASP A 83 -14.80 -17.85 5.43
N PRO A 84 -15.97 -18.49 5.29
CA PRO A 84 -17.23 -17.79 5.04
C PRO A 84 -17.63 -16.80 6.14
N ILE A 85 -17.30 -17.09 7.40
CA ILE A 85 -17.66 -16.25 8.56
C ILE A 85 -16.77 -15.02 8.58
N GLN A 86 -15.44 -15.21 8.44
CA GLN A 86 -14.47 -14.13 8.44
C GLN A 86 -14.65 -13.24 7.20
N ARG A 87 -14.94 -13.87 6.04
CA ARG A 87 -15.28 -13.14 4.83
C ARG A 87 -16.49 -12.22 5.01
N LYS A 88 -17.56 -12.69 5.65
CA LYS A 88 -18.72 -11.84 5.96
C LYS A 88 -18.34 -10.61 6.79
N SER A 89 -17.41 -10.80 7.73
CA SER A 89 -16.86 -9.71 8.54
C SER A 89 -16.01 -8.75 7.69
N LEU A 90 -15.18 -9.25 6.78
CA LEU A 90 -14.39 -8.45 5.85
C LEU A 90 -15.28 -7.60 4.93
N LEU A 91 -16.35 -8.18 4.36
CA LEU A 91 -17.31 -7.44 3.53
C LEU A 91 -18.01 -6.33 4.33
N LYS A 92 -18.30 -6.57 5.63
CA LYS A 92 -18.85 -5.54 6.52
C LYS A 92 -17.83 -4.41 6.78
N LEU A 93 -16.53 -4.72 6.89
CA LEU A 93 -15.50 -3.71 6.99
C LEU A 93 -15.45 -2.85 5.72
N ILE A 94 -15.46 -3.46 4.52
CA ILE A 94 -15.49 -2.72 3.23
C ILE A 94 -16.71 -1.79 3.17
N LYS A 95 -17.90 -2.30 3.55
CA LYS A 95 -19.14 -1.50 3.54
C LYS A 95 -19.05 -0.24 4.42
N ASN A 96 -18.29 -0.32 5.52
CA ASN A 96 -18.20 0.75 6.52
C ASN A 96 -16.91 1.58 6.39
N SER A 97 -16.10 1.34 5.36
CA SER A 97 -14.86 2.09 5.10
C SER A 97 -15.08 3.15 4.03
N ASP A 98 -14.32 4.24 4.13
CA ASP A 98 -14.28 5.30 3.12
C ASP A 98 -13.22 4.97 2.06
N ILE A 99 -12.11 4.35 2.49
CA ILE A 99 -10.99 3.97 1.62
C ILE A 99 -10.65 2.50 1.84
N VAL A 100 -10.34 1.79 0.75
CA VAL A 100 -9.66 0.48 0.75
C VAL A 100 -8.30 0.65 0.10
N ILE A 101 -7.23 0.19 0.76
CA ILE A 101 -5.85 0.21 0.24
C ILE A 101 -5.39 -1.22 -0.01
N THR A 102 -4.90 -1.50 -1.21
CA THR A 102 -4.45 -2.82 -1.63
C THR A 102 -3.11 -2.76 -2.37
N ASN A 103 -2.36 -3.85 -2.32
CA ASN A 103 -1.23 -4.11 -3.22
C ASN A 103 -1.22 -5.59 -3.63
N PHE A 104 -2.39 -6.13 -3.98
CA PHE A 104 -2.52 -7.48 -4.49
C PHE A 104 -1.73 -7.65 -5.79
N LYS A 105 -1.23 -8.86 -6.02
CA LYS A 105 -0.74 -9.25 -7.34
C LYS A 105 -1.90 -9.31 -8.33
N ASP A 106 -1.55 -9.22 -9.60
CA ASP A 106 -2.53 -9.37 -10.68
C ASP A 106 -3.32 -10.69 -10.53
N GLY A 107 -4.64 -10.59 -10.62
CA GLY A 107 -5.57 -11.69 -10.44
C GLY A 107 -5.95 -12.05 -9.00
N ASP A 108 -5.14 -11.68 -7.98
CA ASP A 108 -5.47 -12.01 -6.59
C ASP A 108 -6.68 -11.22 -6.06
N ALA A 109 -6.84 -9.97 -6.47
CA ALA A 109 -8.01 -9.17 -6.09
C ALA A 109 -9.31 -9.81 -6.59
N GLU A 110 -9.34 -10.29 -7.82
CA GLU A 110 -10.47 -11.01 -8.45
C GLU A 110 -10.70 -12.36 -7.78
N LYS A 111 -9.64 -13.13 -7.54
CA LYS A 111 -9.69 -14.42 -6.85
C LYS A 111 -10.34 -14.32 -5.47
N PHE A 112 -10.03 -13.27 -4.72
CA PHE A 112 -10.64 -13.02 -3.42
C PHE A 112 -11.95 -12.25 -3.51
N SER A 113 -12.42 -11.86 -4.72
CA SER A 113 -13.55 -10.93 -4.95
C SER A 113 -13.42 -9.66 -4.09
N LEU A 114 -12.25 -9.06 -4.14
CA LEU A 114 -11.84 -7.83 -3.46
C LEU A 114 -11.32 -6.79 -4.47
N SER A 115 -11.68 -6.96 -5.75
CA SER A 115 -11.36 -6.00 -6.80
C SER A 115 -12.13 -4.67 -6.60
N PHE A 116 -11.75 -3.63 -7.34
CA PHE A 116 -12.48 -2.37 -7.32
C PHE A 116 -13.96 -2.54 -7.61
N GLU A 117 -14.31 -3.34 -8.62
CA GLU A 117 -15.71 -3.57 -9.00
C GLU A 117 -16.49 -4.34 -7.91
N ASP A 118 -15.84 -5.26 -7.19
CA ASP A 118 -16.47 -5.97 -6.08
C ASP A 118 -16.67 -5.03 -4.88
N CYS A 119 -15.67 -4.25 -4.52
CA CYS A 119 -15.77 -3.27 -3.44
C CYS A 119 -16.82 -2.19 -3.74
N LYS A 120 -16.92 -1.73 -4.99
CA LYS A 120 -17.92 -0.76 -5.45
C LYS A 120 -19.35 -1.29 -5.37
N LYS A 121 -19.57 -2.58 -5.64
CA LYS A 121 -20.90 -3.21 -5.44
C LYS A 121 -21.33 -3.20 -3.97
N ILE A 122 -20.36 -3.34 -3.04
CA ILE A 122 -20.61 -3.35 -1.59
C ILE A 122 -20.80 -1.94 -1.05
N ASN A 123 -19.96 -1.01 -1.51
CA ASN A 123 -19.96 0.39 -1.11
C ASN A 123 -19.81 1.30 -2.35
N PRO A 124 -20.94 1.83 -2.90
CA PRO A 124 -20.91 2.64 -4.11
C PRO A 124 -20.16 3.97 -3.99
N SER A 125 -19.72 4.34 -2.79
CA SER A 125 -18.92 5.55 -2.53
C SER A 125 -17.48 5.25 -2.14
N ILE A 126 -17.00 4.01 -2.26
CA ILE A 126 -15.66 3.63 -1.84
C ILE A 126 -14.57 4.31 -2.67
N ILE A 127 -13.51 4.77 -2.03
CA ILE A 127 -12.25 5.09 -2.71
C ILE A 127 -11.37 3.84 -2.61
N TYR A 128 -10.97 3.31 -3.74
CA TYR A 128 -10.15 2.11 -3.84
C TYR A 128 -8.75 2.49 -4.32
N ALA A 129 -7.76 2.36 -3.44
CA ALA A 129 -6.36 2.61 -3.75
C ALA A 129 -5.65 1.29 -4.04
N HIS A 130 -4.93 1.22 -5.16
CA HIS A 130 -4.17 0.04 -5.54
C HIS A 130 -2.75 0.39 -5.98
N ILE A 131 -1.78 -0.35 -5.47
CA ILE A 131 -0.39 -0.27 -5.89
C ILE A 131 -0.03 -1.61 -6.54
N GLY A 132 0.09 -1.63 -7.86
CA GLY A 132 0.57 -2.77 -8.62
C GLY A 132 2.10 -2.84 -8.65
N GLY A 133 2.62 -3.95 -9.19
CA GLY A 133 4.05 -4.12 -9.40
C GLY A 133 4.54 -3.52 -10.71
N PHE A 134 4.03 -4.05 -11.81
CA PHE A 134 4.41 -3.71 -13.18
C PHE A 134 3.25 -3.02 -13.91
N ALA A 135 3.56 -2.23 -14.94
CA ALA A 135 2.56 -1.55 -15.76
C ALA A 135 1.76 -2.51 -16.67
N SER A 136 2.35 -3.64 -17.03
CA SER A 136 1.68 -4.74 -17.73
C SER A 136 1.42 -5.89 -16.76
N GLU A 137 0.37 -6.69 -17.02
CA GLU A 137 0.10 -7.91 -16.25
C GLU A 137 1.33 -8.77 -16.11
N SER A 138 1.63 -9.18 -14.89
CA SER A 138 2.83 -9.95 -14.58
C SER A 138 2.63 -10.82 -13.34
N GLU A 139 2.97 -12.10 -13.45
CA GLU A 139 3.04 -13.00 -12.29
C GLU A 139 4.33 -12.82 -11.47
N ARG A 140 5.24 -11.94 -11.94
CA ARG A 140 6.52 -11.67 -11.28
C ARG A 140 6.33 -10.97 -9.95
N VAL A 141 7.23 -11.25 -9.03
CA VAL A 141 7.28 -10.55 -7.74
C VAL A 141 7.92 -9.18 -7.94
N ALA A 142 7.19 -8.14 -7.62
CA ALA A 142 7.64 -6.75 -7.72
C ALA A 142 8.12 -6.24 -6.36
N PHE A 143 9.38 -6.46 -6.03
CA PHE A 143 10.04 -5.76 -4.92
C PHE A 143 10.77 -4.52 -5.42
N ASP A 144 10.86 -3.51 -4.57
CA ASP A 144 11.56 -2.25 -4.85
C ASP A 144 12.92 -2.44 -5.55
N VAL A 145 13.75 -3.35 -5.03
CA VAL A 145 15.09 -3.59 -5.60
C VAL A 145 15.05 -4.14 -7.03
N ILE A 146 14.01 -4.90 -7.39
CA ILE A 146 13.82 -5.40 -8.75
C ILE A 146 13.51 -4.24 -9.68
N LEU A 147 12.61 -3.36 -9.25
CA LEU A 147 12.25 -2.17 -10.03
C LEU A 147 13.41 -1.18 -10.12
N GLN A 148 14.21 -1.01 -9.07
CA GLN A 148 15.45 -0.22 -9.15
C GLN A 148 16.43 -0.76 -10.22
N ALA A 149 16.50 -2.08 -10.38
CA ALA A 149 17.35 -2.69 -11.41
C ALA A 149 16.79 -2.46 -12.80
N GLU A 150 15.51 -2.77 -13.02
CA GLU A 150 14.88 -2.76 -14.34
C GLU A 150 14.64 -1.34 -14.89
N THR A 151 14.38 -0.38 -14.02
CA THR A 151 14.18 1.02 -14.43
C THR A 151 15.46 1.86 -14.45
N GLY A 152 16.62 1.22 -14.25
CA GLY A 152 17.93 1.85 -14.44
C GLY A 152 18.52 2.54 -13.22
N TYR A 153 17.85 2.62 -12.07
CA TYR A 153 18.41 3.26 -10.86
C TYR A 153 19.75 2.67 -10.45
N ILE A 154 19.87 1.35 -10.45
CA ILE A 154 21.11 0.67 -10.03
C ILE A 154 22.27 1.02 -10.96
N SER A 155 22.03 1.18 -12.27
CA SER A 155 23.07 1.55 -13.22
C SER A 155 23.50 3.01 -13.08
N MET A 156 22.61 3.90 -12.65
CA MET A 156 22.89 5.33 -12.45
C MET A 156 23.50 5.64 -11.09
N THR A 157 23.32 4.78 -10.08
CA THR A 157 23.74 5.05 -8.70
C THR A 157 25.18 4.64 -8.43
N GLY A 158 25.71 3.69 -9.17
CA GLY A 158 27.06 3.18 -9.01
C GLY A 158 28.10 3.89 -9.88
N ASN A 159 29.14 3.17 -10.24
CA ASN A 159 30.12 3.57 -11.22
C ASN A 159 30.33 2.46 -12.25
N LYS A 160 31.17 2.70 -13.27
CA LYS A 160 31.36 1.78 -14.39
C LYS A 160 31.66 0.31 -14.00
N ASN A 161 32.25 0.09 -12.83
CA ASN A 161 32.68 -1.22 -12.36
C ASN A 161 31.88 -1.75 -11.16
N ASN A 162 31.08 -0.88 -10.51
CA ASN A 162 30.34 -1.22 -9.30
C ASN A 162 28.94 -0.61 -9.36
N TYR A 163 27.95 -1.45 -9.55
CA TYR A 163 26.55 -1.07 -9.46
C TYR A 163 26.14 -0.95 -7.99
N ALA A 164 25.27 0.01 -7.68
CA ALA A 164 24.74 0.19 -6.34
C ALA A 164 23.24 0.46 -6.38
N LYS A 165 22.49 -0.22 -5.51
CA LYS A 165 21.08 0.13 -5.29
C LYS A 165 20.99 1.37 -4.38
N MET A 166 19.90 2.10 -4.46
CA MET A 166 19.56 3.08 -3.43
C MET A 166 19.47 2.39 -2.06
N PRO A 167 19.97 3.02 -0.99
CA PRO A 167 19.99 2.41 0.34
C PRO A 167 18.58 2.22 0.95
N VAL A 168 17.60 2.95 0.44
CA VAL A 168 16.19 2.90 0.86
C VAL A 168 15.34 2.23 -0.20
N ALA A 169 14.15 1.73 0.16
CA ALA A 169 13.14 1.27 -0.77
C ALA A 169 12.46 2.47 -1.46
N LEU A 170 13.23 3.16 -2.32
CA LEU A 170 12.85 4.44 -2.89
C LEU A 170 11.61 4.35 -3.76
N ILE A 171 11.48 3.29 -4.55
CA ILE A 171 10.34 3.11 -5.47
C ILE A 171 9.06 2.88 -4.68
N ASP A 172 9.11 2.09 -3.61
CA ASP A 172 7.97 1.92 -2.69
C ASP A 172 7.53 3.27 -2.09
N VAL A 173 8.49 4.09 -1.68
CA VAL A 173 8.22 5.43 -1.10
C VAL A 173 7.58 6.35 -2.14
N LEU A 174 8.08 6.36 -3.38
CA LEU A 174 7.52 7.16 -4.48
C LEU A 174 6.09 6.74 -4.81
N ALA A 175 5.83 5.43 -4.95
CA ALA A 175 4.49 4.90 -5.18
C ALA A 175 3.53 5.26 -4.04
N ALA A 176 3.99 5.15 -2.79
CA ALA A 176 3.19 5.57 -1.64
C ALA A 176 2.84 7.06 -1.70
N HIS A 177 3.78 7.94 -2.11
CA HIS A 177 3.50 9.38 -2.26
C HIS A 177 2.46 9.63 -3.36
N GLN A 178 2.58 9.04 -4.53
CA GLN A 178 1.61 9.19 -5.61
C GLN A 178 0.20 8.74 -5.19
N ILE A 179 0.08 7.62 -4.48
CA ILE A 179 -1.22 7.18 -3.96
C ILE A 179 -1.76 8.14 -2.89
N LYS A 180 -0.94 8.66 -1.98
CA LYS A 180 -1.37 9.67 -1.01
C LYS A 180 -1.94 10.91 -1.70
N GLU A 181 -1.25 11.42 -2.71
CA GLU A 181 -1.69 12.56 -3.53
C GLU A 181 -3.01 12.25 -4.25
N GLY A 182 -3.10 11.10 -4.91
CA GLY A 182 -4.33 10.65 -5.57
C GLY A 182 -5.51 10.48 -4.61
N LEU A 183 -5.27 9.95 -3.40
CA LEU A 183 -6.31 9.82 -2.37
C LEU A 183 -6.78 11.17 -1.84
N LEU A 184 -5.88 12.14 -1.64
CA LEU A 184 -6.27 13.50 -1.24
C LEU A 184 -7.15 14.16 -2.30
N VAL A 185 -6.80 14.00 -3.58
CA VAL A 185 -7.61 14.48 -4.71
C VAL A 185 -8.97 13.77 -4.76
N ALA A 186 -9.00 12.46 -4.57
CA ALA A 186 -10.23 11.67 -4.54
C ALA A 186 -11.16 12.10 -3.39
N LEU A 187 -10.61 12.31 -2.19
CA LEU A 187 -11.37 12.83 -1.04
C LEU A 187 -11.95 14.22 -1.30
N LEU A 188 -11.18 15.12 -1.93
CA LEU A 188 -11.67 16.43 -2.35
C LEU A 188 -12.80 16.31 -3.37
N LYS A 189 -12.66 15.44 -4.37
CA LYS A 189 -13.69 15.18 -5.38
C LYS A 189 -14.99 14.65 -4.77
N GLN A 190 -14.89 13.77 -3.76
CA GLN A 190 -16.07 13.22 -3.08
C GLN A 190 -16.86 14.22 -2.25
N LYS A 191 -16.29 15.38 -1.91
CA LYS A 191 -17.07 16.47 -1.31
C LYS A 191 -18.16 17.02 -2.25
N TYR A 192 -17.94 16.92 -3.55
CA TYR A 192 -18.88 17.39 -4.57
C TYR A 192 -19.76 16.28 -5.14
N ASN A 193 -19.23 15.08 -5.23
CA ASN A 193 -19.94 13.93 -5.80
C ASN A 193 -19.45 12.64 -5.14
N LYS A 194 -20.31 12.02 -4.31
CA LYS A 194 -20.02 10.75 -3.64
C LYS A 194 -20.25 9.59 -4.60
N GLN A 195 -19.22 9.21 -5.32
CA GLN A 195 -19.18 8.02 -6.17
C GLN A 195 -17.92 7.22 -5.91
N ALA A 196 -17.91 5.94 -6.28
CA ALA A 196 -16.71 5.14 -6.18
C ALA A 196 -15.59 5.68 -7.09
N ILE A 197 -14.38 5.74 -6.56
CA ILE A 197 -13.19 6.24 -7.27
C ILE A 197 -12.07 5.20 -7.14
N LYS A 198 -11.46 4.81 -8.26
CA LYS A 198 -10.21 4.04 -8.26
C LYS A 198 -9.03 5.00 -8.39
N VAL A 199 -8.07 4.85 -7.48
CA VAL A 199 -6.76 5.51 -7.52
C VAL A 199 -5.72 4.41 -7.64
N SER A 200 -4.91 4.40 -8.67
CA SER A 200 -3.91 3.34 -8.85
C SER A 200 -2.62 3.88 -9.45
N THR A 201 -1.53 3.23 -9.09
CA THR A 201 -0.21 3.33 -9.72
C THR A 201 0.47 1.97 -9.63
N THR A 202 1.59 1.80 -10.32
CA THR A 202 2.48 0.66 -10.14
C THR A 202 3.85 1.13 -9.63
N LEU A 203 4.62 0.21 -9.07
CA LEU A 203 6.00 0.52 -8.71
C LEU A 203 6.80 0.92 -9.94
N GLU A 204 6.59 0.24 -11.08
CA GLU A 204 7.27 0.55 -12.33
C GLU A 204 6.93 1.96 -12.84
N GLU A 205 5.64 2.33 -12.91
CA GLU A 205 5.21 3.67 -13.32
C GLU A 205 5.76 4.75 -12.40
N SER A 206 5.78 4.49 -11.09
CA SER A 206 6.32 5.43 -10.09
C SER A 206 7.83 5.63 -10.26
N ALA A 207 8.57 4.55 -10.56
CA ALA A 207 9.99 4.62 -10.84
C ALA A 207 10.26 5.44 -12.11
N ILE A 208 9.58 5.12 -13.21
CA ILE A 208 9.76 5.82 -14.49
C ILE A 208 9.36 7.30 -14.38
N ALA A 209 8.24 7.61 -13.73
CA ALA A 209 7.78 8.98 -13.55
C ALA A 209 8.79 9.86 -12.80
N SER A 210 9.54 9.29 -11.85
CA SER A 210 10.56 10.04 -11.12
C SER A 210 11.84 10.32 -11.92
N LEU A 211 12.03 9.61 -13.04
CA LEU A 211 13.14 9.78 -13.97
C LEU A 211 12.84 10.74 -15.13
N MET A 212 11.81 11.59 -15.01
CA MET A 212 11.32 12.42 -16.11
C MET A 212 12.39 13.28 -16.80
N ASN A 213 13.37 13.76 -16.06
CA ASN A 213 14.48 14.53 -16.61
C ASN A 213 15.61 13.66 -17.20
N GLN A 214 15.81 12.44 -16.70
CA GLN A 214 16.76 11.49 -17.26
C GLN A 214 16.21 10.83 -18.52
N SER A 215 14.93 10.53 -18.57
CA SER A 215 14.28 9.89 -19.72
C SER A 215 14.05 10.83 -20.91
N SER A 216 14.29 12.13 -20.74
CA SER A 216 14.17 13.15 -21.79
C SER A 216 15.44 13.35 -22.64
N ASN A 217 16.54 12.67 -22.31
CA ASN A 217 17.84 12.83 -22.98
C ASN A 217 18.16 11.68 -23.91
#